data_4f249113ccb7505789294d3f55529f90
#
_entry.id   4f249113ccb7505789294d3f55529f90
#
_cell.length_a   1.000
_cell.length_b   1.000
_cell.length_c   1.000
_cell.angle_alpha   90.00
_cell.angle_beta   90.00
_cell.angle_gamma   90.00
#
_symmetry.space_group_name_H-M   'P 1'
#
loop_
_entity.id
_entity.type
_entity.pdbx_description
1 polymer ?
#
loop_
_entity_poly.entity_id
_entity_poly.type
_entity_poly.pdbx_seq_one_letter_code
_entity_poly.pdbx_strand_id
1 'polypeptide(L)'
;MAYESLKADPNRKIKIIASLSSTREILSPQVTEADALEIRLDLITEPVVDELKKLRDSFHGPVILTVRSSKEGGAYAGGANDLWSKIGPCLDYGDLIDLEIQFKELAPVARQHNKTIIASSHQNLMPGDGELQDLIRELHSYGDIIKIAVQPQSDDDLLRLLKITSSCQYPLITSVTGTLFRYARPLLCLFGSLYTYCYIHSETSPGQYSLREMQLLARLLSPGFVDPWFEGRPVRSGDASGFYERAEQYRKELFF
;
A
#
# COMPACT_ATOMS: atom_id res chain seq x y z
N MET A 1 14.74 -26.24 -4.06
CA MET A 1 14.19 -26.08 -5.42
C MET A 1 13.03 -25.06 -5.50
N ALA A 2 12.87 -24.15 -4.52
CA ALA A 2 11.80 -23.13 -4.55
C ALA A 2 12.23 -21.76 -5.09
N TYR A 3 13.52 -21.55 -5.32
CA TYR A 3 14.08 -20.24 -5.69
C TYR A 3 14.13 -19.94 -7.19
N GLU A 4 13.96 -20.94 -8.07
CA GLU A 4 14.13 -20.76 -9.52
C GLU A 4 12.99 -20.02 -10.23
N SER A 5 11.85 -19.78 -9.56
CA SER A 5 10.68 -19.14 -10.19
C SER A 5 10.39 -17.70 -9.72
N LEU A 6 11.11 -17.19 -8.71
CA LEU A 6 10.91 -15.82 -8.23
C LEU A 6 11.78 -14.86 -9.04
N LYS A 7 11.16 -14.13 -9.98
CA LYS A 7 11.83 -13.09 -10.74
C LYS A 7 11.21 -11.73 -10.42
N ALA A 8 11.97 -10.89 -9.72
CA ALA A 8 11.64 -9.47 -9.63
C ALA A 8 11.81 -8.83 -11.02
N ASP A 9 10.92 -7.94 -11.38
CA ASP A 9 11.13 -7.04 -12.51
C ASP A 9 11.79 -5.75 -12.00
N PRO A 10 13.12 -5.58 -12.16
CA PRO A 10 13.83 -4.42 -11.66
C PRO A 10 13.47 -3.14 -12.42
N ASN A 11 12.82 -3.24 -13.60
CA ASN A 11 12.37 -2.09 -14.37
C ASN A 11 10.99 -1.60 -13.96
N ARG A 12 10.31 -2.31 -13.04
CA ARG A 12 8.99 -1.93 -12.58
C ARG A 12 9.05 -0.72 -11.65
N LYS A 13 8.32 0.34 -12.00
CA LYS A 13 8.20 1.52 -11.14
C LYS A 13 7.42 1.16 -9.87
N ILE A 14 7.97 1.48 -8.70
CA ILE A 14 7.26 1.39 -7.43
C ILE A 14 6.28 2.56 -7.34
N LYS A 15 4.98 2.26 -7.31
CA LYS A 15 3.91 3.24 -7.15
C LYS A 15 3.47 3.32 -5.70
N ILE A 16 3.27 4.51 -5.20
CA ILE A 16 3.05 4.80 -3.79
C ILE A 16 1.64 5.34 -3.57
N ILE A 17 0.88 4.71 -2.65
CA ILE A 17 -0.36 5.23 -2.10
C ILE A 17 -0.05 5.85 -0.75
N ALA A 18 -0.40 7.13 -0.54
CA ALA A 18 -0.38 7.76 0.77
C ALA A 18 -1.74 7.61 1.45
N SER A 19 -1.75 6.95 2.62
CA SER A 19 -2.95 6.81 3.46
C SER A 19 -3.11 8.04 4.34
N LEU A 20 -4.28 8.68 4.30
CA LEU A 20 -4.63 9.91 4.99
C LEU A 20 -5.70 9.62 6.05
N SER A 21 -5.41 9.99 7.30
CA SER A 21 -6.23 9.68 8.47
C SER A 21 -6.85 10.90 9.14
N SER A 22 -6.65 12.09 8.58
CA SER A 22 -7.19 13.34 9.12
C SER A 22 -7.41 14.38 8.01
N THR A 23 -8.28 15.36 8.28
CA THR A 23 -8.52 16.53 7.41
C THR A 23 -7.25 17.34 7.18
N ARG A 24 -6.38 17.41 8.19
CA ARG A 24 -5.07 18.06 8.08
C ARG A 24 -4.16 17.38 7.04
N GLU A 25 -4.15 16.05 7.00
CA GLU A 25 -3.36 15.31 6.01
C GLU A 25 -3.92 15.48 4.60
N ILE A 26 -5.24 15.51 4.46
CA ILE A 26 -5.92 15.76 3.15
C ILE A 26 -5.49 17.10 2.56
N LEU A 27 -5.30 18.12 3.40
CA LEU A 27 -4.88 19.46 2.97
C LEU A 27 -3.34 19.65 2.95
N SER A 28 -2.56 18.60 3.20
CA SER A 28 -1.10 18.67 3.17
C SER A 28 -0.59 18.85 1.75
N PRO A 29 0.37 19.75 1.49
CA PRO A 29 1.00 19.86 0.17
C PRO A 29 1.69 18.56 -0.30
N GLN A 30 2.09 17.70 0.63
CA GLN A 30 2.75 16.43 0.33
C GLN A 30 1.86 15.42 -0.39
N VAL A 31 0.53 15.61 -0.41
CA VAL A 31 -0.39 14.72 -1.13
C VAL A 31 -0.05 14.63 -2.63
N THR A 32 0.46 15.72 -3.21
CA THR A 32 0.84 15.77 -4.64
C THR A 32 2.09 14.96 -4.98
N GLU A 33 2.82 14.49 -3.97
CA GLU A 33 4.03 13.70 -4.13
C GLU A 33 3.76 12.18 -4.20
N ALA A 34 2.52 11.73 -3.94
CA ALA A 34 2.10 10.34 -4.05
C ALA A 34 1.52 10.02 -5.44
N ASP A 35 1.58 8.76 -5.86
CA ASP A 35 0.95 8.30 -7.11
C ASP A 35 -0.57 8.13 -6.96
N ALA A 36 -1.06 7.83 -5.75
CA ALA A 36 -2.48 7.74 -5.40
C ALA A 36 -2.68 8.05 -3.90
N LEU A 37 -3.91 8.33 -3.50
CA LEU A 37 -4.27 8.62 -2.10
C LEU A 37 -5.32 7.63 -1.60
N GLU A 38 -5.23 7.25 -0.34
CA GLU A 38 -6.26 6.52 0.39
C GLU A 38 -6.82 7.40 1.49
N ILE A 39 -8.13 7.64 1.48
CA ILE A 39 -8.84 8.40 2.52
C ILE A 39 -9.42 7.41 3.53
N ARG A 40 -8.89 7.38 4.74
CA ARG A 40 -9.29 6.50 5.83
C ARG A 40 -10.49 7.09 6.58
N LEU A 41 -11.67 6.96 5.98
CA LEU A 41 -12.94 7.49 6.51
C LEU A 41 -13.34 6.87 7.87
N ASP A 42 -12.76 5.73 8.21
CA ASP A 42 -12.93 5.13 9.54
C ASP A 42 -12.16 5.87 10.65
N LEU A 43 -11.09 6.59 10.31
CA LEU A 43 -10.24 7.32 11.25
C LEU A 43 -10.60 8.82 11.33
N ILE A 44 -11.30 9.34 10.32
CA ILE A 44 -11.68 10.76 10.25
C ILE A 44 -13.07 10.92 10.89
N THR A 45 -13.15 11.73 11.94
CA THR A 45 -14.38 11.98 12.71
C THR A 45 -15.12 13.25 12.27
N GLU A 46 -14.40 14.20 11.69
CA GLU A 46 -14.96 15.46 11.19
C GLU A 46 -15.58 15.28 9.79
N PRO A 47 -16.50 16.16 9.39
CA PRO A 47 -16.94 16.23 7.99
C PRO A 47 -15.75 16.47 7.05
N VAL A 48 -15.67 15.71 5.96
CA VAL A 48 -14.48 15.66 5.10
C VAL A 48 -14.73 16.12 3.66
N VAL A 49 -15.99 16.36 3.31
CA VAL A 49 -16.42 16.64 1.92
C VAL A 49 -15.78 17.92 1.37
N ASP A 50 -15.72 18.98 2.17
CA ASP A 50 -15.13 20.26 1.73
C ASP A 50 -13.62 20.15 1.55
N GLU A 51 -12.95 19.35 2.37
CA GLU A 51 -11.51 19.06 2.25
C GLU A 51 -11.22 18.20 1.02
N LEU A 52 -12.07 17.22 0.71
CA LEU A 52 -11.93 16.41 -0.49
C LEU A 52 -12.15 17.24 -1.76
N LYS A 53 -13.06 18.20 -1.72
CA LYS A 53 -13.24 19.15 -2.82
C LYS A 53 -11.96 19.97 -3.06
N LYS A 54 -11.39 20.55 -2.01
CA LYS A 54 -10.11 21.29 -2.09
C LYS A 54 -8.96 20.40 -2.54
N LEU A 55 -8.93 19.14 -2.08
CA LEU A 55 -7.94 18.16 -2.51
C LEU A 55 -7.96 17.99 -4.03
N ARG A 56 -9.13 17.88 -4.62
CA ARG A 56 -9.27 17.70 -6.07
C ARG A 56 -8.82 18.89 -6.91
N ASP A 57 -8.73 20.08 -6.33
CA ASP A 57 -8.14 21.25 -7.00
C ASP A 57 -6.62 21.09 -7.22
N SER A 58 -5.94 20.30 -6.37
CA SER A 58 -4.49 20.13 -6.38
C SER A 58 -4.02 18.70 -6.71
N PHE A 59 -4.85 17.68 -6.51
CA PHE A 59 -4.52 16.28 -6.75
C PHE A 59 -5.43 15.65 -7.79
N HIS A 60 -4.83 15.25 -8.93
CA HIS A 60 -5.54 14.65 -10.07
C HIS A 60 -5.32 13.14 -10.21
N GLY A 61 -4.54 12.53 -9.30
CA GLY A 61 -4.34 11.09 -9.26
C GLY A 61 -5.53 10.33 -8.65
N PRO A 62 -5.48 8.99 -8.65
CA PRO A 62 -6.52 8.15 -8.07
C PRO A 62 -6.70 8.40 -6.57
N VAL A 63 -7.97 8.50 -6.12
CA VAL A 63 -8.36 8.60 -4.70
C VAL A 63 -9.20 7.40 -4.33
N ILE A 64 -8.79 6.69 -3.29
CA ILE A 64 -9.43 5.50 -2.74
C ILE A 64 -10.20 5.91 -1.49
N LEU A 65 -11.49 5.59 -1.44
CA LEU A 65 -12.31 5.75 -0.24
C LEU A 65 -12.29 4.43 0.55
N THR A 66 -11.79 4.46 1.77
CA THR A 66 -11.64 3.29 2.63
C THR A 66 -12.35 3.50 3.96
N VAL A 67 -13.20 2.55 4.35
CA VAL A 67 -13.76 2.41 5.70
C VAL A 67 -13.31 1.06 6.23
N ARG A 68 -12.18 1.03 6.95
CA ARG A 68 -11.58 -0.19 7.47
C ARG A 68 -12.29 -0.65 8.74
N SER A 69 -12.76 -1.90 8.76
CA SER A 69 -13.42 -2.47 9.93
C SER A 69 -12.45 -2.74 11.08
N SER A 70 -12.97 -2.76 12.29
CA SER A 70 -12.22 -3.13 13.49
C SER A 70 -11.75 -4.60 13.46
N LYS A 71 -12.43 -5.46 12.70
CA LYS A 71 -12.02 -6.85 12.49
C LYS A 71 -10.73 -6.96 11.67
N GLU A 72 -10.50 -5.99 10.78
CA GLU A 72 -9.31 -5.91 9.92
C GLU A 72 -8.36 -4.76 10.33
N GLY A 73 -8.36 -4.38 11.62
CA GLY A 73 -7.41 -3.42 12.18
C GLY A 73 -7.76 -1.95 11.98
N GLY A 74 -8.99 -1.61 11.56
CA GLY A 74 -9.49 -0.25 11.49
C GLY A 74 -10.30 0.18 12.70
N ALA A 75 -11.03 1.29 12.59
CA ALA A 75 -11.87 1.85 13.66
C ALA A 75 -13.38 1.63 13.45
N TYR A 76 -13.79 1.07 12.32
CA TYR A 76 -15.20 0.93 11.98
C TYR A 76 -15.81 -0.35 12.57
N ALA A 77 -16.91 -0.21 13.31
CA ALA A 77 -17.63 -1.34 13.94
C ALA A 77 -19.09 -1.48 13.45
N GLY A 78 -19.52 -0.72 12.45
CA GLY A 78 -20.90 -0.73 11.91
C GLY A 78 -21.16 -1.79 10.85
N GLY A 79 -22.38 -1.78 10.30
CA GLY A 79 -22.80 -2.65 9.20
C GLY A 79 -22.67 -2.01 7.82
N ALA A 80 -23.07 -2.75 6.76
CA ALA A 80 -22.93 -2.31 5.38
C ALA A 80 -23.69 -0.99 5.07
N ASN A 81 -24.90 -0.82 5.61
CA ASN A 81 -25.69 0.40 5.40
C ASN A 81 -25.02 1.63 6.01
N ASP A 82 -24.47 1.50 7.22
CA ASP A 82 -23.76 2.60 7.89
C ASP A 82 -22.44 2.91 7.19
N LEU A 83 -21.75 1.88 6.68
CA LEU A 83 -20.55 2.03 5.88
C LEU A 83 -20.84 2.85 4.62
N TRP A 84 -21.92 2.50 3.91
CA TRP A 84 -22.30 3.23 2.72
C TRP A 84 -22.68 4.68 3.02
N SER A 85 -23.31 4.94 4.18
CA SER A 85 -23.62 6.30 4.64
C SER A 85 -22.37 7.15 4.88
N LYS A 86 -21.24 6.54 5.22
CA LYS A 86 -19.94 7.25 5.32
C LYS A 86 -19.30 7.51 3.96
N ILE A 87 -19.40 6.56 3.04
CA ILE A 87 -18.79 6.67 1.69
C ILE A 87 -19.62 7.59 0.79
N GLY A 88 -20.95 7.50 0.85
CA GLY A 88 -21.89 8.17 -0.06
C GLY A 88 -21.61 9.66 -0.29
N PRO A 89 -21.44 10.48 0.76
CA PRO A 89 -21.13 11.90 0.63
C PRO A 89 -19.80 12.20 -0.07
N CYS A 90 -18.87 11.22 -0.10
CA CYS A 90 -17.51 11.37 -0.64
C CYS A 90 -17.37 10.85 -2.07
N LEU A 91 -18.41 10.23 -2.64
CA LEU A 91 -18.34 9.51 -3.93
C LEU A 91 -17.83 10.39 -5.07
N ASP A 92 -18.24 11.65 -5.16
CA ASP A 92 -17.82 12.54 -6.24
C ASP A 92 -16.32 12.85 -6.22
N TYR A 93 -15.66 12.59 -5.11
CA TYR A 93 -14.23 12.87 -4.89
C TYR A 93 -13.35 11.62 -4.86
N GLY A 94 -13.95 10.42 -4.88
CA GLY A 94 -13.25 9.14 -4.92
C GLY A 94 -13.35 8.49 -6.30
N ASP A 95 -12.31 7.80 -6.72
CA ASP A 95 -12.28 7.00 -7.95
C ASP A 95 -12.47 5.51 -7.66
N LEU A 96 -11.93 5.07 -6.51
CA LEU A 96 -11.97 3.68 -6.07
C LEU A 96 -12.60 3.58 -4.68
N ILE A 97 -13.20 2.43 -4.41
CA ILE A 97 -13.70 2.07 -3.08
C ILE A 97 -13.02 0.78 -2.63
N ASP A 98 -12.44 0.79 -1.43
CA ASP A 98 -11.90 -0.40 -0.77
C ASP A 98 -13.04 -1.10 -0.01
N LEU A 99 -13.36 -2.34 -0.41
CA LEU A 99 -14.40 -3.18 0.18
C LEU A 99 -13.81 -4.48 0.71
N GLU A 100 -13.96 -4.71 2.02
CA GLU A 100 -13.66 -5.99 2.66
C GLU A 100 -14.69 -7.06 2.27
N ILE A 101 -14.33 -8.34 2.40
CA ILE A 101 -15.20 -9.48 2.08
C ILE A 101 -16.56 -9.37 2.76
N GLN A 102 -16.59 -8.94 4.02
CA GLN A 102 -17.84 -8.80 4.79
C GLN A 102 -18.79 -7.70 4.26
N PHE A 103 -18.33 -6.86 3.34
CA PHE A 103 -19.10 -5.79 2.72
C PHE A 103 -19.22 -5.97 1.18
N LYS A 104 -18.93 -7.16 0.67
CA LYS A 104 -18.96 -7.45 -0.77
C LYS A 104 -20.32 -7.20 -1.44
N GLU A 105 -21.42 -7.24 -0.67
CA GLU A 105 -22.75 -6.91 -1.15
C GLU A 105 -22.91 -5.46 -1.60
N LEU A 106 -22.00 -4.56 -1.20
CA LEU A 106 -21.97 -3.17 -1.67
C LEU A 106 -21.29 -3.00 -3.04
N ALA A 107 -20.63 -4.03 -3.57
CA ALA A 107 -19.94 -3.94 -4.85
C ALA A 107 -20.87 -3.56 -6.03
N PRO A 108 -22.09 -4.11 -6.17
CA PRO A 108 -23.01 -3.68 -7.21
C PRO A 108 -23.41 -2.19 -7.08
N VAL A 109 -23.59 -1.71 -5.85
CA VAL A 109 -23.93 -0.32 -5.58
C VAL A 109 -22.77 0.61 -5.96
N ALA A 110 -21.54 0.26 -5.58
CA ALA A 110 -20.35 1.00 -5.96
C ALA A 110 -20.20 1.11 -7.49
N ARG A 111 -20.47 0.02 -8.22
CA ARG A 111 -20.43 0.00 -9.70
C ARG A 111 -21.50 0.88 -10.34
N GLN A 112 -22.70 0.99 -9.75
CA GLN A 112 -23.74 1.93 -10.22
C GLN A 112 -23.27 3.39 -10.15
N HIS A 113 -22.34 3.69 -9.23
CA HIS A 113 -21.68 5.01 -9.13
C HIS A 113 -20.38 5.10 -9.94
N ASN A 114 -20.13 4.16 -10.87
CA ASN A 114 -18.93 4.10 -11.71
C ASN A 114 -17.61 4.05 -10.92
N LYS A 115 -17.60 3.38 -9.74
CA LYS A 115 -16.38 3.23 -8.93
C LYS A 115 -15.67 1.91 -9.22
N THR A 116 -14.35 1.98 -9.29
CA THR A 116 -13.49 0.80 -9.31
C THR A 116 -13.42 0.21 -7.90
N ILE A 117 -13.47 -1.12 -7.77
CA ILE A 117 -13.50 -1.79 -6.47
C ILE A 117 -12.15 -2.42 -6.20
N ILE A 118 -11.55 -2.04 -5.08
CA ILE A 118 -10.46 -2.79 -4.45
C ILE A 118 -11.10 -3.77 -3.46
N ALA A 119 -11.12 -5.05 -3.82
CA ALA A 119 -11.56 -6.11 -2.92
C ALA A 119 -10.42 -6.45 -1.96
N SER A 120 -10.61 -6.26 -0.67
CA SER A 120 -9.52 -6.31 0.30
C SER A 120 -9.72 -7.33 1.41
N SER A 121 -8.60 -7.85 1.93
CA SER A 121 -8.53 -8.65 3.15
C SER A 121 -7.22 -8.39 3.89
N HIS A 122 -7.32 -8.22 5.22
CA HIS A 122 -6.20 -8.02 6.12
C HIS A 122 -6.15 -9.16 7.13
N GLN A 123 -5.07 -9.94 7.08
CA GLN A 123 -4.88 -11.14 7.90
C GLN A 123 -3.76 -10.90 8.93
N ASN A 124 -4.00 -11.26 10.18
CA ASN A 124 -3.02 -11.14 11.27
C ASN A 124 -1.89 -12.20 11.20
N LEU A 125 -2.02 -13.17 10.30
CA LEU A 125 -1.04 -14.22 10.02
C LEU A 125 -0.98 -14.44 8.51
N MET A 126 0.02 -15.18 8.05
CA MET A 126 0.09 -15.66 6.67
C MET A 126 -0.82 -16.88 6.50
N PRO A 127 -1.86 -16.84 5.63
CA PRO A 127 -2.73 -17.98 5.37
C PRO A 127 -1.97 -19.15 4.73
N GLY A 128 -2.50 -20.37 4.85
CA GLY A 128 -2.02 -21.53 4.08
C GLY A 128 -2.17 -21.33 2.57
N ASP A 129 -1.41 -22.11 1.74
CA ASP A 129 -1.42 -21.91 0.28
C ASP A 129 -2.82 -22.10 -0.33
N GLY A 130 -3.58 -23.11 0.14
CA GLY A 130 -4.95 -23.32 -0.30
C GLY A 130 -5.88 -22.18 0.11
N GLU A 131 -5.80 -21.75 1.36
CA GLU A 131 -6.61 -20.64 1.90
C GLU A 131 -6.31 -19.33 1.14
N LEU A 132 -5.05 -19.08 0.80
CA LEU A 132 -4.65 -17.88 0.07
C LEU A 132 -5.20 -17.90 -1.37
N GLN A 133 -5.22 -19.07 -2.02
CA GLN A 133 -5.83 -19.23 -3.34
C GLN A 133 -7.36 -19.04 -3.30
N ASP A 134 -8.02 -19.58 -2.27
CA ASP A 134 -9.45 -19.41 -2.06
C ASP A 134 -9.79 -17.95 -1.81
N LEU A 135 -8.99 -17.27 -0.98
CA LEU A 135 -9.10 -15.84 -0.70
C LEU A 135 -8.98 -15.00 -1.99
N ILE A 136 -8.00 -15.28 -2.83
CA ILE A 136 -7.82 -14.60 -4.13
C ILE A 136 -9.06 -14.78 -5.00
N ARG A 137 -9.58 -16.02 -5.10
CA ARG A 137 -10.79 -16.30 -5.89
C ARG A 137 -12.01 -15.54 -5.37
N GLU A 138 -12.19 -15.50 -4.04
CA GLU A 138 -13.30 -14.77 -3.42
C GLU A 138 -13.19 -13.28 -3.68
N LEU A 139 -12.02 -12.67 -3.43
CA LEU A 139 -11.80 -11.25 -3.67
C LEU A 139 -12.01 -10.88 -5.15
N HIS A 140 -11.49 -11.70 -6.08
CA HIS A 140 -11.67 -11.50 -7.51
C HIS A 140 -13.14 -11.60 -7.96
N SER A 141 -13.98 -12.34 -7.23
CA SER A 141 -15.39 -12.51 -7.60
C SER A 141 -16.20 -11.20 -7.57
N TYR A 142 -15.75 -10.19 -6.83
CA TYR A 142 -16.45 -8.91 -6.70
C TYR A 142 -15.56 -7.68 -6.90
N GLY A 143 -14.22 -7.82 -6.88
CA GLY A 143 -13.27 -6.72 -7.02
C GLY A 143 -12.64 -6.64 -8.41
N ASP A 144 -12.27 -5.44 -8.80
CA ASP A 144 -11.51 -5.15 -10.02
C ASP A 144 -9.99 -5.24 -9.74
N ILE A 145 -9.60 -4.92 -8.51
CA ILE A 145 -8.25 -5.05 -7.95
C ILE A 145 -8.34 -5.85 -6.66
N ILE A 146 -7.49 -6.85 -6.49
CA ILE A 146 -7.37 -7.63 -5.26
C ILE A 146 -6.36 -6.95 -4.35
N LYS A 147 -6.67 -6.80 -3.04
CA LYS A 147 -5.72 -6.33 -2.03
C LYS A 147 -5.63 -7.33 -0.89
N ILE A 148 -4.43 -7.81 -0.62
CA ILE A 148 -4.14 -8.74 0.48
C ILE A 148 -3.01 -8.18 1.33
N ALA A 149 -3.30 -7.91 2.59
CA ALA A 149 -2.31 -7.54 3.59
C ALA A 149 -2.20 -8.67 4.62
N VAL A 150 -0.99 -9.14 4.87
CA VAL A 150 -0.72 -10.26 5.79
C VAL A 150 0.39 -9.89 6.76
N GLN A 151 0.47 -10.61 7.88
CA GLN A 151 1.58 -10.50 8.82
C GLN A 151 2.42 -11.78 8.79
N PRO A 152 3.49 -11.84 7.95
CA PRO A 152 4.40 -12.97 7.94
C PRO A 152 5.08 -13.14 9.30
N GLN A 153 5.28 -14.40 9.71
CA GLN A 153 5.96 -14.74 10.96
C GLN A 153 7.34 -15.38 10.72
N SER A 154 7.64 -15.75 9.47
CA SER A 154 8.87 -16.41 9.05
C SER A 154 9.30 -15.97 7.65
N ASP A 155 10.54 -16.25 7.30
CA ASP A 155 11.07 -16.05 5.95
C ASP A 155 10.30 -16.89 4.92
N ASP A 156 9.86 -18.09 5.29
CA ASP A 156 9.04 -18.95 4.42
C ASP A 156 7.69 -18.31 4.11
N ASP A 157 7.05 -17.65 5.08
CA ASP A 157 5.83 -16.88 4.87
C ASP A 157 6.05 -15.74 3.87
N LEU A 158 7.16 -15.00 4.03
CA LEU A 158 7.51 -13.92 3.10
C LEU A 158 7.76 -14.46 1.69
N LEU A 159 8.49 -15.57 1.56
CA LEU A 159 8.72 -16.22 0.27
C LEU A 159 7.43 -16.67 -0.41
N ARG A 160 6.47 -17.21 0.36
CA ARG A 160 5.14 -17.57 -0.15
C ARG A 160 4.37 -16.34 -0.62
N LEU A 161 4.42 -15.22 0.12
CA LEU A 161 3.80 -13.96 -0.30
C LEU A 161 4.42 -13.43 -1.60
N LEU A 162 5.75 -13.43 -1.72
CA LEU A 162 6.44 -13.03 -2.94
C LEU A 162 6.07 -13.93 -4.12
N LYS A 163 5.97 -15.25 -3.91
CA LYS A 163 5.58 -16.22 -4.94
C LYS A 163 4.17 -15.93 -5.44
N ILE A 164 3.19 -15.76 -4.56
CA ILE A 164 1.82 -15.47 -4.98
C ILE A 164 1.73 -14.10 -5.67
N THR A 165 2.46 -13.10 -5.19
CA THR A 165 2.51 -11.77 -5.80
C THR A 165 3.03 -11.83 -7.24
N SER A 166 4.07 -12.64 -7.50
CA SER A 166 4.67 -12.76 -8.83
C SER A 166 3.91 -13.66 -9.80
N SER A 167 3.10 -14.58 -9.29
CA SER A 167 2.37 -15.57 -10.11
C SER A 167 0.89 -15.26 -10.31
N CYS A 168 0.33 -14.30 -9.59
CA CYS A 168 -1.08 -13.91 -9.70
C CYS A 168 -1.38 -13.33 -11.09
N GLN A 169 -2.47 -13.82 -11.71
CA GLN A 169 -2.91 -13.37 -13.04
C GLN A 169 -3.86 -12.16 -12.98
N TYR A 170 -4.26 -11.74 -11.79
CA TYR A 170 -5.19 -10.65 -11.58
C TYR A 170 -4.46 -9.38 -11.10
N PRO A 171 -5.02 -8.18 -11.31
CA PRO A 171 -4.51 -6.97 -10.68
C PRO A 171 -4.47 -7.13 -9.16
N LEU A 172 -3.26 -7.11 -8.59
CA LEU A 172 -3.03 -7.45 -7.19
C LEU A 172 -2.21 -6.38 -6.47
N ILE A 173 -2.63 -6.06 -5.27
CA ILE A 173 -1.87 -5.31 -4.28
C ILE A 173 -1.58 -6.26 -3.11
N THR A 174 -0.32 -6.51 -2.83
CA THR A 174 0.11 -7.23 -1.63
C THR A 174 0.86 -6.31 -0.69
N SER A 175 0.68 -6.53 0.60
CA SER A 175 1.38 -5.78 1.64
C SER A 175 1.69 -6.66 2.83
N VAL A 176 2.71 -6.28 3.60
CA VAL A 176 2.98 -6.85 4.92
C VAL A 176 2.56 -5.87 6.00
N THR A 177 2.01 -6.38 7.10
CA THR A 177 1.71 -5.63 8.34
C THR A 177 2.73 -5.97 9.42
N GLY A 178 2.80 -5.14 10.46
CA GLY A 178 3.80 -5.29 11.52
C GLY A 178 5.20 -4.84 11.09
N THR A 179 6.13 -4.91 12.03
CA THR A 179 7.49 -4.35 11.89
C THR A 179 8.53 -5.35 11.39
N LEU A 180 8.29 -6.65 11.61
CA LEU A 180 9.31 -7.70 11.35
C LEU A 180 9.77 -7.74 9.89
N PHE A 181 8.84 -7.68 8.93
CA PHE A 181 9.14 -7.72 7.49
C PHE A 181 8.78 -6.41 6.78
N ARG A 182 8.83 -5.27 7.49
CA ARG A 182 8.44 -3.97 6.90
C ARG A 182 9.22 -3.63 5.63
N TYR A 183 10.47 -4.09 5.52
CA TYR A 183 11.32 -3.88 4.34
C TYR A 183 10.75 -4.51 3.05
N ALA A 184 9.88 -5.51 3.18
CA ALA A 184 9.25 -6.15 2.02
C ALA A 184 8.19 -5.27 1.35
N ARG A 185 7.64 -4.25 2.04
CA ARG A 185 6.59 -3.38 1.47
C ARG A 185 6.95 -2.80 0.10
N PRO A 186 8.07 -2.10 -0.10
CA PRO A 186 8.46 -1.63 -1.43
C PRO A 186 8.90 -2.75 -2.37
N LEU A 187 9.49 -3.84 -1.85
CA LEU A 187 9.96 -4.97 -2.65
C LEU A 187 8.81 -5.68 -3.36
N LEU A 188 7.65 -5.84 -2.72
CA LEU A 188 6.49 -6.49 -3.30
C LEU A 188 6.08 -5.88 -4.65
N CYS A 189 6.31 -4.58 -4.86
CA CYS A 189 6.06 -3.94 -6.16
C CYS A 189 6.95 -4.49 -7.27
N LEU A 190 8.20 -4.84 -6.98
CA LEU A 190 9.12 -5.46 -7.96
C LEU A 190 8.68 -6.88 -8.34
N PHE A 191 7.91 -7.54 -7.47
CA PHE A 191 7.37 -8.88 -7.70
C PHE A 191 5.95 -8.89 -8.27
N GLY A 192 5.32 -7.74 -8.47
CA GLY A 192 4.03 -7.71 -9.14
C GLY A 192 2.93 -6.91 -8.43
N SER A 193 3.11 -6.52 -7.16
CA SER A 193 2.16 -5.64 -6.48
C SER A 193 2.01 -4.32 -7.22
N LEU A 194 0.77 -3.86 -7.41
CA LEU A 194 0.50 -2.62 -8.15
C LEU A 194 0.95 -1.38 -7.39
N TYR A 195 0.85 -1.41 -6.06
CA TYR A 195 1.15 -0.29 -5.18
C TYR A 195 1.78 -0.76 -3.87
N THR A 196 2.48 0.15 -3.21
CA THR A 196 2.83 0.08 -1.79
C THR A 196 2.20 1.24 -1.03
N TYR A 197 1.95 1.06 0.28
CA TYR A 197 1.28 2.05 1.13
C TYR A 197 2.27 2.73 2.07
N CYS A 198 2.09 4.03 2.25
CA CYS A 198 2.82 4.85 3.21
C CYS A 198 1.86 5.78 3.97
N TYR A 199 2.35 6.55 4.92
CA TYR A 199 1.62 7.62 5.60
C TYR A 199 2.29 8.99 5.37
N ILE A 200 1.57 10.09 5.64
CA ILE A 200 2.14 11.46 5.58
C ILE A 200 2.59 11.91 6.97
N HIS A 201 1.71 11.92 7.95
CA HIS A 201 2.03 12.37 9.32
C HIS A 201 1.93 11.26 10.36
N SER A 202 0.98 10.35 10.21
CA SER A 202 0.72 9.31 11.20
C SER A 202 0.50 7.95 10.55
N GLU A 203 1.11 6.90 11.12
CA GLU A 203 0.88 5.53 10.67
C GLU A 203 -0.61 5.16 10.78
N THR A 204 -1.15 4.58 9.70
CA THR A 204 -2.51 4.02 9.68
C THR A 204 -2.51 2.50 9.82
N SER A 205 -1.34 1.89 9.81
CA SER A 205 -1.10 0.46 10.05
C SER A 205 0.33 0.26 10.55
N PRO A 206 0.56 -0.63 11.53
CA PRO A 206 1.88 -0.86 12.12
C PRO A 206 2.94 -1.20 11.06
N GLY A 207 4.11 -0.57 11.16
CA GLY A 207 5.25 -0.80 10.27
C GLY A 207 5.15 -0.12 8.91
N GLN A 208 4.25 0.82 8.71
CA GLN A 208 4.29 1.69 7.54
C GLN A 208 5.56 2.55 7.53
N TYR A 209 5.97 2.96 6.33
CA TYR A 209 6.96 4.01 6.13
C TYR A 209 6.24 5.36 5.92
N SER A 210 6.90 6.45 6.29
CA SER A 210 6.46 7.77 5.84
C SER A 210 6.58 7.89 4.32
N LEU A 211 5.87 8.84 3.72
CA LEU A 211 5.97 9.10 2.27
C LEU A 211 7.41 9.38 1.85
N ARG A 212 8.15 10.17 2.64
CA ARG A 212 9.56 10.50 2.37
C ARG A 212 10.46 9.25 2.39
N GLU A 213 10.32 8.39 3.41
CA GLU A 213 11.08 7.14 3.48
C GLU A 213 10.75 6.21 2.30
N MET A 214 9.46 6.08 1.96
CA MET A 214 9.02 5.24 0.86
C MET A 214 9.54 5.73 -0.48
N GLN A 215 9.56 7.04 -0.72
CA GLN A 215 10.14 7.65 -1.92
C GLN A 215 11.65 7.37 -2.04
N LEU A 216 12.37 7.47 -0.91
CA LEU A 216 13.79 7.13 -0.89
C LEU A 216 14.02 5.65 -1.20
N LEU A 217 13.27 4.75 -0.57
CA LEU A 217 13.33 3.30 -0.85
C LEU A 217 12.98 3.01 -2.32
N ALA A 218 11.96 3.66 -2.88
CA ALA A 218 11.60 3.52 -4.28
C ALA A 218 12.74 3.96 -5.22
N ARG A 219 13.46 5.03 -4.90
CA ARG A 219 14.65 5.45 -5.66
C ARG A 219 15.76 4.43 -5.57
N LEU A 220 16.10 3.97 -4.36
CA LEU A 220 17.17 2.99 -4.13
C LEU A 220 16.92 1.66 -4.86
N LEU A 221 15.66 1.28 -5.01
CA LEU A 221 15.23 0.06 -5.69
C LEU A 221 14.96 0.27 -7.19
N SER A 222 15.09 1.50 -7.69
CA SER A 222 14.84 1.80 -9.12
C SER A 222 16.02 1.38 -10.00
N PRO A 223 15.75 0.91 -11.23
CA PRO A 223 16.81 0.57 -12.18
C PRO A 223 17.66 1.80 -12.47
N GLY A 224 18.95 1.59 -12.55
CA GLY A 224 19.90 2.65 -12.88
C GLY A 224 20.16 3.66 -11.76
N PHE A 225 19.66 3.40 -10.54
CA PHE A 225 20.12 4.17 -9.39
C PHE A 225 21.61 3.92 -9.21
N VAL A 226 22.41 4.94 -9.50
CA VAL A 226 23.84 4.99 -9.14
C VAL A 226 23.92 5.92 -7.94
N ASP A 227 24.40 5.42 -6.81
CA ASP A 227 24.70 6.28 -5.67
C ASP A 227 25.65 7.38 -6.18
N PRO A 228 25.33 8.68 -6.02
CA PRO A 228 26.16 9.79 -6.52
C PRO A 228 27.61 9.71 -6.07
N TRP A 229 27.85 9.00 -4.96
CA TRP A 229 29.22 8.79 -4.50
C TRP A 229 30.03 7.82 -5.36
N PHE A 230 29.40 6.84 -6.03
CA PHE A 230 30.06 5.94 -6.97
C PHE A 230 30.15 6.51 -8.39
N GLU A 231 29.49 7.64 -8.66
CA GLU A 231 29.50 8.26 -9.96
C GLU A 231 30.93 8.67 -10.35
N GLY A 232 31.49 8.00 -11.35
CA GLY A 232 32.86 8.26 -11.85
C GLY A 232 34.00 7.62 -11.04
N ARG A 233 33.72 6.77 -10.04
CA ARG A 233 34.76 6.06 -9.27
C ARG A 233 34.73 4.55 -9.53
N PRO A 234 35.86 3.90 -9.84
CA PRO A 234 35.90 2.45 -9.93
C PRO A 234 35.70 1.86 -8.53
N VAL A 235 34.72 0.96 -8.39
CA VAL A 235 34.51 0.18 -7.16
C VAL A 235 35.71 -0.71 -6.92
N ARG A 236 36.52 -0.42 -5.91
CA ARG A 236 37.64 -1.27 -5.50
C ARG A 236 37.17 -2.23 -4.39
N SER A 237 37.66 -3.45 -4.42
CA SER A 237 37.35 -4.52 -3.48
C SER A 237 37.89 -4.27 -2.04
N GLY A 238 37.88 -3.05 -1.58
CA GLY A 238 38.32 -2.65 -0.22
C GLY A 238 37.46 -1.53 0.39
N ASP A 239 36.47 -1.03 -0.34
CA ASP A 239 35.67 0.14 0.08
C ASP A 239 34.49 -0.21 1.01
N ALA A 240 34.52 -1.37 1.67
CA ALA A 240 33.46 -1.78 2.61
C ALA A 240 33.31 -0.80 3.80
N SER A 241 34.38 -0.14 4.26
CA SER A 241 34.31 0.86 5.33
C SER A 241 33.49 2.08 4.94
N GLY A 242 33.65 2.60 3.71
CA GLY A 242 32.86 3.72 3.19
C GLY A 242 31.37 3.40 2.96
N PHE A 243 31.02 2.11 2.75
CA PHE A 243 29.64 1.68 2.68
C PHE A 243 28.96 1.74 4.04
N TYR A 244 29.62 1.30 5.12
CA TYR A 244 29.08 1.35 6.48
C TYR A 244 28.91 2.78 6.99
N GLU A 245 29.87 3.66 6.74
CA GLU A 245 29.78 5.07 7.16
C GLU A 245 28.61 5.79 6.50
N ARG A 246 28.31 5.46 5.24
CA ARG A 246 27.16 6.04 4.53
C ARG A 246 25.83 5.38 4.88
N ALA A 247 25.81 4.09 5.10
CA ALA A 247 24.62 3.44 5.64
C ALA A 247 24.22 4.07 6.98
N GLU A 248 25.21 4.49 7.80
CA GLU A 248 24.97 5.28 9.02
C GLU A 248 24.54 6.71 8.73
N GLN A 249 25.07 7.38 7.72
CA GLN A 249 24.66 8.72 7.32
C GLN A 249 23.24 8.71 6.77
N TYR A 250 22.90 7.78 5.86
CA TYR A 250 21.53 7.57 5.37
C TYR A 250 20.58 7.21 6.50
N ARG A 251 21.01 6.40 7.45
CA ARG A 251 20.23 6.11 8.65
C ARG A 251 19.96 7.37 9.48
N LYS A 252 20.92 8.28 9.64
CA LYS A 252 20.74 9.56 10.34
C LYS A 252 19.79 10.49 9.57
N GLU A 253 19.89 10.55 8.23
CA GLU A 253 19.00 11.35 7.38
C GLU A 253 17.57 10.79 7.31
N LEU A 254 17.40 9.48 7.56
CA LEU A 254 16.09 8.82 7.59
C LEU A 254 15.39 8.88 8.95
N PHE A 255 16.13 9.06 10.05
CA PHE A 255 15.61 8.92 11.41
C PHE A 255 15.70 10.21 12.25
N PHE A 256 16.14 11.32 11.69
CA PHE A 256 16.18 12.65 12.28
C PHE A 256 15.74 13.72 11.25
#